data_d80a60605930282338d79a55ba9baf2d
#
_entry.id   d80a60605930282338d79a55ba9baf2d
#
_cell.length_a   1.000
_cell.length_b   1.000
_cell.length_c   1.000
_cell.angle_alpha   90.00
_cell.angle_beta   90.00
_cell.angle_gamma   90.00
#
_symmetry.space_group_name_H-M   'P 1'
#
loop_
_entity.id
_entity.type
_entity.pdbx_description
1 polymer ?
#
loop_
_entity_poly.entity_id
_entity_poly.type
_entity_poly.pdbx_seq_one_letter_code
_entity_poly.pdbx_strand_id
1 'polypeptide(L)'
;MNPRPCLSRRSFVALATAGALSSAVGLTPPAIARQIRPEGIGDLQARWQRLDDAVRSWWDGDLRRADEEAVRDDPRKTLLFLPWPYISGGGSESAFPEIYGWDTQFTNHALLQHGRKDIVRWHILDQLSQIDRFGMVLNGNRSFYISRGQPPLLPWSVESYLKTTGDEQFALRAYPSLVAEYTNYWNGPSHQTPIGLSTCRDSGSTTLTPALAAECEAGLDFTPIFDGDIRRCVPIHINVALVRYARVLAQLADRLGWHEKADHWHKEAQQRIDRINEYCWDESKGCYFEYDYVRKIRLPYYSLNVFWPLWEGMATESQARRVVSHLELFDQPHGLTFTDRNYPSPHPEYAVNEWAYPEAWPPQQIVVGLALKSNGYAEKAREVSRKYIANVVETWEQTGHLWERYNAVAGGHDVPIERQPSRPLHGFSSAAAVVVGRIAFS
;
A
#
# COMPACT_ATOMS: atom_id res chain seq x y z
N MET A 1 -16.86 -29.24 14.69
CA MET A 1 -15.56 -28.72 14.25
C MET A 1 -15.60 -27.21 14.50
N ASN A 2 -14.85 -26.72 15.49
CA ASN A 2 -14.83 -25.29 15.78
C ASN A 2 -14.09 -24.56 14.64
N PRO A 3 -14.68 -23.56 14.00
CA PRO A 3 -13.98 -22.76 13.03
C PRO A 3 -12.89 -21.95 13.76
N ARG A 4 -11.64 -22.10 13.33
CA ARG A 4 -10.53 -21.30 13.84
C ARG A 4 -10.66 -19.88 13.34
N PRO A 5 -10.26 -18.88 14.12
CA PRO A 5 -10.47 -17.47 13.81
C PRO A 5 -9.74 -17.01 12.54
N CYS A 6 -10.40 -16.19 11.73
CA CYS A 6 -9.84 -15.48 10.59
C CYS A 6 -9.01 -14.30 11.11
N LEU A 7 -7.70 -14.42 11.10
CA LEU A 7 -6.78 -13.39 11.55
C LEU A 7 -6.38 -12.47 10.40
N SER A 8 -6.27 -11.18 10.64
CA SER A 8 -5.64 -10.24 9.70
C SER A 8 -4.17 -10.64 9.46
N ARG A 9 -3.54 -10.12 8.43
CA ARG A 9 -2.10 -10.31 8.15
C ARG A 9 -1.24 -10.24 9.42
N ARG A 10 -1.67 -9.49 10.43
CA ARG A 10 -0.95 -9.18 11.66
C ARG A 10 -1.42 -9.94 12.90
N SER A 11 -2.66 -10.35 12.95
CA SER A 11 -3.21 -11.10 14.10
C SER A 11 -2.62 -12.52 14.26
N PHE A 12 -1.90 -13.02 13.28
CA PHE A 12 -1.37 -14.38 13.27
C PHE A 12 -0.24 -14.63 14.28
N VAL A 13 0.32 -13.57 14.87
CA VAL A 13 1.53 -13.64 15.70
C VAL A 13 1.27 -13.55 17.20
N ALA A 14 0.11 -13.05 17.60
CA ALA A 14 -0.20 -12.85 19.03
C ALA A 14 -0.45 -14.15 19.82
N LEU A 15 -0.53 -15.33 19.18
CA LEU A 15 -0.85 -16.59 19.86
C LEU A 15 0.37 -17.46 20.26
N ALA A 16 1.61 -17.03 20.03
CA ALA A 16 2.77 -17.86 20.24
C ALA A 16 3.61 -17.56 21.50
N THR A 17 3.26 -16.56 22.31
CA THR A 17 4.07 -16.21 23.50
C THR A 17 3.23 -15.92 24.75
N ALA A 18 2.58 -16.96 25.28
CA ALA A 18 2.17 -16.98 26.67
C ALA A 18 3.01 -18.03 27.40
N GLY A 19 4.22 -17.70 27.75
CA GLY A 19 5.11 -18.51 28.57
C GLY A 19 5.90 -17.55 29.47
N ALA A 20 5.58 -17.61 30.76
CA ALA A 20 6.14 -16.77 31.81
C ALA A 20 7.67 -16.85 31.89
N LEU A 21 8.31 -15.71 32.16
CA LEU A 21 9.52 -15.65 33.01
C LEU A 21 9.62 -14.27 33.67
N SER A 22 9.85 -14.34 34.98
CA SER A 22 9.96 -13.23 35.92
C SER A 22 11.34 -12.55 35.86
N SER A 23 11.29 -11.24 36.12
CA SER A 23 12.28 -10.41 36.82
C SER A 23 13.74 -10.43 36.39
N ALA A 24 14.21 -9.34 35.76
CA ALA A 24 15.41 -8.61 36.16
C ALA A 24 15.29 -7.17 35.64
N VAL A 25 15.21 -6.22 36.56
CA VAL A 25 15.31 -4.79 36.26
C VAL A 25 16.77 -4.50 35.91
N GLY A 26 17.05 -4.41 34.62
CA GLY A 26 18.29 -3.89 34.06
C GLY A 26 17.99 -2.55 33.42
N LEU A 27 18.48 -1.47 34.02
CA LEU A 27 18.50 -0.14 33.42
C LEU A 27 19.30 -0.18 32.11
N THR A 28 18.62 -0.16 30.99
CA THR A 28 19.25 0.08 29.69
C THR A 28 19.72 1.53 29.63
N PRO A 29 20.95 1.80 29.20
CA PRO A 29 21.42 3.16 29.01
C PRO A 29 20.58 3.83 27.88
N PRO A 30 20.39 5.17 27.92
CA PRO A 30 19.65 5.89 26.91
C PRO A 30 20.29 5.64 25.53
N ALA A 31 19.47 5.35 24.55
CA ALA A 31 19.90 5.23 23.18
C ALA A 31 20.66 6.49 22.77
N ILE A 32 21.96 6.35 22.57
CA ILE A 32 22.81 7.43 22.05
C ILE A 32 22.30 7.69 20.63
N ALA A 33 21.65 8.83 20.42
CA ALA A 33 21.34 9.31 19.09
C ALA A 33 22.65 9.32 18.28
N ARG A 34 22.82 8.34 17.39
CA ARG A 34 23.96 8.27 16.49
C ARG A 34 23.86 9.47 15.56
N GLN A 35 24.78 10.40 15.70
CA GLN A 35 24.98 11.45 14.70
C GLN A 35 25.29 10.78 13.37
N ILE A 36 24.37 10.92 12.41
CA ILE A 36 24.62 10.56 11.01
C ILE A 36 25.84 11.39 10.58
N ARG A 37 26.93 10.73 10.19
CA ARG A 37 28.02 11.43 9.52
C ARG A 37 27.42 12.05 8.25
N PRO A 38 27.75 13.29 7.89
CA PRO A 38 27.35 13.85 6.61
C PRO A 38 28.06 13.08 5.50
N GLU A 39 27.44 11.98 5.09
CA GLU A 39 27.90 11.21 3.93
C GLU A 39 27.68 12.06 2.67
N GLY A 40 28.67 12.08 1.79
CA GLY A 40 28.49 12.69 0.48
C GLY A 40 27.40 11.95 -0.31
N ILE A 41 26.57 12.68 -1.05
CA ILE A 41 25.48 12.10 -1.89
C ILE A 41 26.00 10.94 -2.76
N GLY A 42 27.24 11.02 -3.27
CA GLY A 42 27.86 9.98 -4.06
C GLY A 42 28.11 8.68 -3.32
N ASP A 43 28.46 8.74 -2.03
CA ASP A 43 28.63 7.53 -1.23
C ASP A 43 27.29 6.84 -0.93
N LEU A 44 26.26 7.58 -0.57
CA LEU A 44 24.91 7.03 -0.42
C LEU A 44 24.40 6.40 -1.71
N GLN A 45 24.64 7.02 -2.86
CA GLN A 45 24.24 6.46 -4.15
C GLN A 45 24.94 5.12 -4.45
N ALA A 46 26.23 5.02 -4.16
CA ALA A 46 26.99 3.78 -4.34
C ALA A 46 26.51 2.66 -3.39
N ARG A 47 26.18 3.00 -2.14
CA ARG A 47 25.60 2.06 -1.17
C ARG A 47 24.21 1.61 -1.61
N TRP A 48 23.37 2.54 -2.05
CA TRP A 48 22.04 2.21 -2.60
C TRP A 48 22.16 1.30 -3.84
N GLN A 49 23.12 1.54 -4.73
CA GLN A 49 23.30 0.70 -5.92
C GLN A 49 23.58 -0.77 -5.51
N ARG A 50 24.39 -1.01 -4.46
CA ARG A 50 24.58 -2.37 -3.93
C ARG A 50 23.28 -3.01 -3.45
N LEU A 51 22.42 -2.22 -2.79
CA LEU A 51 21.08 -2.70 -2.36
C LEU A 51 20.18 -2.99 -3.58
N ASP A 52 20.16 -2.11 -4.58
CA ASP A 52 19.37 -2.32 -5.82
C ASP A 52 19.80 -3.60 -6.55
N ASP A 53 21.12 -3.86 -6.64
CA ASP A 53 21.65 -5.08 -7.22
C ASP A 53 21.30 -6.32 -6.38
N ALA A 54 21.35 -6.22 -5.06
CA ALA A 54 20.92 -7.29 -4.17
C ALA A 54 19.42 -7.61 -4.35
N VAL A 55 18.55 -6.59 -4.33
CA VAL A 55 17.11 -6.75 -4.60
C VAL A 55 16.86 -7.41 -5.95
N ARG A 56 17.58 -6.99 -6.99
CA ARG A 56 17.49 -7.61 -8.32
C ARG A 56 17.80 -9.11 -8.29
N SER A 57 18.74 -9.53 -7.47
CA SER A 57 19.15 -10.94 -7.34
C SER A 57 18.14 -11.80 -6.55
N TRP A 58 17.27 -11.19 -5.74
CA TRP A 58 16.31 -11.93 -4.90
C TRP A 58 15.06 -12.36 -5.64
N TRP A 59 14.68 -11.73 -6.76
CA TRP A 59 13.39 -11.96 -7.42
C TRP A 59 13.09 -13.42 -7.72
N ASP A 60 14.08 -14.20 -8.18
CA ASP A 60 13.87 -15.61 -8.48
C ASP A 60 13.74 -16.47 -7.20
N GLY A 61 14.47 -16.13 -6.14
CA GLY A 61 14.37 -16.78 -4.83
C GLY A 61 13.06 -16.48 -4.09
N ASP A 62 12.45 -15.33 -4.37
CA ASP A 62 11.21 -14.89 -3.75
C ASP A 62 9.96 -15.46 -4.43
N LEU A 63 10.11 -16.15 -5.57
CA LEU A 63 8.99 -16.79 -6.26
C LEU A 63 8.38 -17.91 -5.42
N ARG A 64 7.07 -17.93 -5.39
CA ARG A 64 6.22 -18.97 -4.78
C ARG A 64 5.22 -19.48 -5.80
N ARG A 65 4.62 -20.63 -5.50
CA ARG A 65 3.54 -21.23 -6.27
C ARG A 65 2.38 -21.54 -5.35
N ALA A 66 1.18 -21.46 -5.91
CA ALA A 66 -0.06 -21.93 -5.30
C ALA A 66 -0.78 -22.86 -6.30
N ASP A 67 -0.03 -23.74 -6.97
CA ASP A 67 -0.54 -24.76 -7.85
C ASP A 67 -1.29 -25.87 -7.07
N GLU A 68 -1.83 -26.85 -7.76
CA GLU A 68 -2.63 -27.94 -7.15
C GLU A 68 -1.85 -28.71 -6.08
N GLU A 69 -0.55 -28.88 -6.27
CA GLU A 69 0.32 -29.57 -5.32
C GLU A 69 0.50 -28.74 -4.05
N ALA A 70 0.87 -27.47 -4.19
CA ALA A 70 1.02 -26.53 -3.09
C ALA A 70 -0.29 -26.37 -2.28
N VAL A 71 -1.44 -26.29 -2.97
CA VAL A 71 -2.76 -26.23 -2.32
C VAL A 71 -3.09 -27.51 -1.56
N ARG A 72 -2.84 -28.69 -2.17
CA ARG A 72 -3.05 -29.99 -1.53
C ARG A 72 -2.19 -30.15 -0.28
N ASP A 73 -0.94 -29.69 -0.34
CA ASP A 73 0.06 -29.91 0.70
C ASP A 73 0.12 -28.77 1.74
N ASP A 74 -0.68 -27.70 1.54
CA ASP A 74 -0.77 -26.59 2.51
C ASP A 74 -1.21 -27.10 3.88
N PRO A 75 -0.37 -26.96 4.93
CA PRO A 75 -0.68 -27.51 6.27
C PRO A 75 -1.90 -26.83 6.91
N ARG A 76 -2.25 -25.61 6.49
CA ARG A 76 -3.41 -24.87 6.99
C ARG A 76 -4.70 -25.18 6.22
N LYS A 77 -4.61 -25.80 5.04
CA LYS A 77 -5.73 -26.07 4.12
C LYS A 77 -6.53 -24.81 3.77
N THR A 78 -5.85 -23.68 3.64
CA THR A 78 -6.44 -22.38 3.35
C THR A 78 -5.89 -21.72 2.09
N LEU A 79 -4.79 -22.24 1.53
CA LEU A 79 -4.18 -21.71 0.33
C LEU A 79 -5.14 -21.86 -0.86
N LEU A 80 -5.31 -20.79 -1.62
CA LEU A 80 -6.12 -20.76 -2.83
C LEU A 80 -5.23 -20.93 -4.05
N PHE A 81 -5.67 -21.77 -4.98
CA PHE A 81 -4.98 -22.01 -6.25
C PHE A 81 -4.77 -20.72 -7.04
N LEU A 82 -3.56 -20.59 -7.62
CA LEU A 82 -3.20 -19.57 -8.59
C LEU A 82 -2.50 -20.23 -9.78
N PRO A 83 -2.80 -19.80 -11.04
CA PRO A 83 -2.26 -20.43 -12.22
C PRO A 83 -0.77 -20.14 -12.48
N TRP A 84 -0.21 -19.07 -11.89
CA TRP A 84 1.15 -18.61 -12.15
C TRP A 84 1.98 -18.46 -10.88
N PRO A 85 3.34 -18.48 -11.00
CA PRO A 85 4.21 -18.13 -9.89
C PRO A 85 4.07 -16.65 -9.52
N TYR A 86 4.29 -16.35 -8.24
CA TYR A 86 4.21 -14.99 -7.73
C TYR A 86 5.31 -14.67 -6.73
N ILE A 87 5.67 -13.39 -6.61
CA ILE A 87 6.49 -12.88 -5.51
C ILE A 87 5.59 -12.78 -4.28
N SER A 88 5.95 -13.45 -3.20
CA SER A 88 5.21 -13.35 -1.94
C SER A 88 5.51 -12.03 -1.22
N GLY A 89 4.60 -11.60 -0.33
CA GLY A 89 4.81 -10.39 0.46
C GLY A 89 6.09 -10.43 1.29
N GLY A 90 6.41 -11.58 1.87
CA GLY A 90 7.63 -11.79 2.67
C GLY A 90 8.89 -12.11 1.85
N GLY A 91 8.74 -12.44 0.57
CA GLY A 91 9.85 -12.92 -0.25
C GLY A 91 10.36 -14.29 0.22
N SER A 92 11.68 -14.45 0.31
CA SER A 92 12.32 -15.64 0.89
C SER A 92 12.14 -15.76 2.40
N GLU A 93 11.83 -14.66 3.07
CA GLU A 93 11.44 -14.66 4.47
C GLU A 93 10.08 -15.38 4.67
N SER A 94 9.90 -16.05 5.78
CA SER A 94 8.75 -16.93 5.98
C SER A 94 7.45 -16.25 6.40
N ALA A 95 7.48 -14.93 6.67
CA ALA A 95 6.41 -14.25 7.37
C ALA A 95 5.12 -14.13 6.56
N PHE A 96 5.16 -13.84 5.28
CA PHE A 96 4.00 -13.55 4.44
C PHE A 96 4.11 -14.27 3.08
N PRO A 97 3.81 -15.59 3.06
CA PRO A 97 4.00 -16.40 1.85
C PRO A 97 2.93 -16.19 0.77
N GLU A 98 1.93 -15.36 1.03
CA GLU A 98 0.83 -15.07 0.10
C GLU A 98 1.21 -13.98 -0.92
N ILE A 99 0.50 -13.97 -2.07
CA ILE A 99 0.39 -12.78 -2.90
C ILE A 99 -0.67 -11.86 -2.28
N TYR A 100 -0.31 -10.61 -2.00
CA TYR A 100 -1.23 -9.60 -1.46
C TYR A 100 -1.64 -8.60 -2.52
N GLY A 101 -2.89 -8.11 -2.44
CA GLY A 101 -3.52 -7.31 -3.49
C GLY A 101 -2.70 -6.10 -3.91
N TRP A 102 -2.61 -5.07 -3.05
CA TRP A 102 -1.94 -3.82 -3.39
C TRP A 102 -0.41 -3.87 -3.27
N ASP A 103 0.13 -4.71 -2.36
CA ASP A 103 1.58 -4.92 -2.19
C ASP A 103 2.24 -5.30 -3.52
N THR A 104 1.57 -6.19 -4.25
CA THR A 104 2.01 -6.68 -5.56
C THR A 104 2.13 -5.55 -6.58
N GLN A 105 1.28 -4.52 -6.52
CA GLN A 105 1.33 -3.43 -7.48
C GLN A 105 2.59 -2.58 -7.32
N PHE A 106 3.01 -2.31 -6.10
CA PHE A 106 4.28 -1.64 -5.83
C PHE A 106 5.47 -2.51 -6.27
N THR A 107 5.43 -3.81 -5.95
CA THR A 107 6.44 -4.78 -6.38
C THR A 107 6.56 -4.84 -7.91
N ASN A 108 5.44 -4.80 -8.63
CA ASN A 108 5.41 -4.80 -10.09
C ASN A 108 6.16 -3.61 -10.69
N HIS A 109 6.12 -2.43 -10.08
CA HIS A 109 6.87 -1.26 -10.55
C HIS A 109 8.38 -1.44 -10.43
N ALA A 110 8.87 -2.07 -9.36
CA ALA A 110 10.28 -2.42 -9.23
C ALA A 110 10.69 -3.51 -10.23
N LEU A 111 9.86 -4.54 -10.39
CA LEU A 111 10.09 -5.62 -11.36
C LEU A 111 10.20 -5.08 -12.80
N LEU A 112 9.34 -4.16 -13.21
CA LEU A 112 9.44 -3.51 -14.53
C LEU A 112 10.75 -2.73 -14.68
N GLN A 113 11.20 -2.02 -13.65
CA GLN A 113 12.48 -1.30 -13.67
C GLN A 113 13.67 -2.26 -13.73
N HIS A 114 13.52 -3.47 -13.24
CA HIS A 114 14.52 -4.54 -13.33
C HIS A 114 14.36 -5.44 -14.56
N GLY A 115 13.42 -5.13 -15.47
CA GLY A 115 13.19 -5.86 -16.72
C GLY A 115 12.43 -7.17 -16.58
N ARG A 116 11.85 -7.47 -15.39
CA ARG A 116 11.11 -8.71 -15.08
C ARG A 116 9.62 -8.58 -15.44
N LYS A 117 9.36 -8.22 -16.70
CA LYS A 117 8.01 -8.13 -17.27
C LYS A 117 7.25 -9.48 -17.28
N ASP A 118 7.98 -10.58 -17.29
CA ASP A 118 7.46 -11.94 -17.17
C ASP A 118 6.71 -12.13 -15.84
N ILE A 119 7.34 -11.81 -14.72
CA ILE A 119 6.74 -11.93 -13.39
C ILE A 119 5.54 -10.96 -13.25
N VAL A 120 5.67 -9.74 -13.75
CA VAL A 120 4.55 -8.77 -13.71
C VAL A 120 3.33 -9.30 -14.46
N ARG A 121 3.54 -9.93 -15.61
CA ARG A 121 2.46 -10.57 -16.37
C ARG A 121 1.79 -11.69 -15.56
N TRP A 122 2.55 -12.53 -14.88
CA TRP A 122 2.03 -13.59 -14.01
C TRP A 122 1.19 -13.01 -12.88
N HIS A 123 1.70 -12.02 -12.16
CA HIS A 123 0.97 -11.35 -11.08
C HIS A 123 -0.37 -10.78 -11.53
N ILE A 124 -0.39 -10.10 -12.69
CA ILE A 124 -1.63 -9.54 -13.23
C ILE A 124 -2.60 -10.68 -13.56
N LEU A 125 -2.15 -11.75 -14.23
CA LEU A 125 -2.99 -12.89 -14.59
C LEU A 125 -3.56 -13.61 -13.36
N ASP A 126 -2.77 -13.76 -12.29
CA ASP A 126 -3.24 -14.34 -11.03
C ASP A 126 -4.33 -13.49 -10.39
N GLN A 127 -4.16 -12.17 -10.36
CA GLN A 127 -5.16 -11.28 -9.80
C GLN A 127 -6.41 -11.16 -10.69
N LEU A 128 -6.27 -11.20 -12.03
CA LEU A 128 -7.43 -11.32 -12.91
C LEU A 128 -8.19 -12.63 -12.67
N SER A 129 -7.47 -13.75 -12.40
CA SER A 129 -8.13 -15.02 -12.06
C SER A 129 -8.85 -14.95 -10.70
N GLN A 130 -8.36 -14.16 -9.75
CA GLN A 130 -9.08 -13.91 -8.49
C GLN A 130 -10.37 -13.13 -8.74
N ILE A 131 -10.33 -12.10 -9.58
CA ILE A 131 -11.54 -11.35 -9.96
C ILE A 131 -12.55 -12.27 -10.66
N ASP A 132 -12.12 -13.08 -11.62
CA ASP A 132 -12.99 -13.99 -12.35
C ASP A 132 -13.68 -15.03 -11.44
N ARG A 133 -13.04 -15.41 -10.33
CA ARG A 133 -13.54 -16.44 -9.40
C ARG A 133 -14.25 -15.88 -8.18
N PHE A 134 -13.83 -14.73 -7.68
CA PHE A 134 -14.29 -14.16 -6.40
C PHE A 134 -14.92 -12.78 -6.55
N GLY A 135 -14.87 -12.18 -7.75
CA GLY A 135 -15.39 -10.85 -8.02
C GLY A 135 -14.46 -9.70 -7.63
N MET A 136 -13.28 -9.98 -7.07
CA MET A 136 -12.31 -8.98 -6.59
C MET A 136 -10.89 -9.54 -6.53
N VAL A 137 -9.91 -8.66 -6.52
CA VAL A 137 -8.56 -8.99 -6.05
C VAL A 137 -8.60 -9.19 -4.55
N LEU A 138 -8.25 -10.39 -4.09
CA LEU A 138 -8.28 -10.72 -2.67
C LEU A 138 -7.18 -9.98 -1.89
N ASN A 139 -7.43 -9.72 -0.62
CA ASN A 139 -6.40 -9.24 0.32
C ASN A 139 -5.15 -10.12 0.27
N GLY A 140 -5.33 -11.45 0.21
CA GLY A 140 -4.29 -12.43 -0.05
C GLY A 140 -4.91 -13.76 -0.50
N ASN A 141 -4.14 -14.65 -1.12
CA ASN A 141 -4.64 -15.91 -1.67
C ASN A 141 -4.90 -17.00 -0.61
N ARG A 142 -5.72 -16.66 0.40
CA ARG A 142 -6.20 -17.59 1.44
C ARG A 142 -7.72 -17.58 1.56
N SER A 143 -8.31 -18.73 1.90
CA SER A 143 -9.76 -18.86 2.01
C SER A 143 -10.40 -17.94 3.06
N PHE A 144 -9.65 -17.48 4.05
CA PHE A 144 -10.13 -16.52 5.03
C PHE A 144 -10.08 -15.05 4.57
N TYR A 145 -9.61 -14.81 3.35
CA TYR A 145 -9.62 -13.49 2.70
C TYR A 145 -10.68 -13.34 1.61
N ILE A 146 -11.51 -14.36 1.38
CA ILE A 146 -12.52 -14.31 0.29
C ILE A 146 -13.64 -13.28 0.52
N SER A 147 -13.69 -12.65 1.66
CA SER A 147 -14.69 -11.65 2.03
C SER A 147 -14.21 -10.20 1.89
N ARG A 148 -12.93 -9.98 1.54
CA ARG A 148 -12.37 -8.63 1.39
C ARG A 148 -11.24 -8.56 0.37
N GLY A 149 -11.17 -7.41 -0.29
CA GLY A 149 -10.06 -7.03 -1.16
C GLY A 149 -8.93 -6.30 -0.45
N GLN A 150 -8.19 -5.51 -1.24
CA GLN A 150 -7.23 -4.49 -0.82
C GLN A 150 -7.33 -3.29 -1.78
N PRO A 151 -6.63 -2.15 -1.54
CA PRO A 151 -6.72 -0.98 -2.40
C PRO A 151 -6.63 -1.31 -3.90
N PRO A 152 -7.54 -0.77 -4.74
CA PRO A 152 -7.75 -1.21 -6.12
C PRO A 152 -6.68 -0.67 -7.08
N LEU A 153 -5.45 -1.12 -6.94
CA LEU A 153 -4.30 -0.65 -7.71
C LEU A 153 -3.90 -1.57 -8.88
N LEU A 154 -4.59 -2.69 -9.11
CA LEU A 154 -4.28 -3.58 -10.23
C LEU A 154 -4.22 -2.86 -11.59
N PRO A 155 -5.11 -1.90 -11.93
CA PRO A 155 -5.03 -1.17 -13.19
C PRO A 155 -3.72 -0.41 -13.38
N TRP A 156 -3.10 0.08 -12.32
CA TRP A 156 -1.78 0.73 -12.39
C TRP A 156 -0.70 -0.23 -12.93
N SER A 157 -0.70 -1.49 -12.48
CA SER A 157 0.21 -2.51 -13.04
C SER A 157 -0.13 -2.86 -14.49
N VAL A 158 -1.42 -2.99 -14.82
CA VAL A 158 -1.86 -3.26 -16.21
C VAL A 158 -1.41 -2.14 -17.15
N GLU A 159 -1.65 -0.88 -16.78
CA GLU A 159 -1.19 0.28 -17.54
C GLU A 159 0.32 0.28 -17.76
N SER A 160 1.08 0.05 -16.68
CA SER A 160 2.54 0.06 -16.71
C SER A 160 3.12 -1.11 -17.53
N TYR A 161 2.51 -2.29 -17.43
CA TYR A 161 2.86 -3.45 -18.24
C TYR A 161 2.63 -3.17 -19.73
N LEU A 162 1.46 -2.65 -20.10
CA LEU A 162 1.14 -2.32 -21.50
C LEU A 162 2.03 -1.21 -22.06
N LYS A 163 2.36 -0.19 -21.28
CA LYS A 163 3.33 0.85 -21.67
C LYS A 163 4.72 0.27 -21.95
N THR A 164 5.12 -0.76 -21.18
CA THR A 164 6.44 -1.37 -21.30
C THR A 164 6.53 -2.40 -22.43
N THR A 165 5.44 -3.11 -22.72
CA THR A 165 5.45 -4.29 -23.62
C THR A 165 4.79 -4.04 -24.97
N GLY A 166 3.80 -3.12 -25.05
CA GLY A 166 2.96 -2.94 -26.23
C GLY A 166 2.00 -4.12 -26.49
N ASP A 167 1.72 -4.99 -25.51
CA ASP A 167 0.89 -6.20 -25.66
C ASP A 167 -0.59 -5.84 -25.71
N GLU A 168 -1.08 -5.43 -26.88
CA GLU A 168 -2.48 -5.01 -27.08
C GLU A 168 -3.49 -6.16 -26.83
N GLN A 169 -3.09 -7.42 -27.06
CA GLN A 169 -3.96 -8.56 -26.77
C GLN A 169 -4.19 -8.72 -25.27
N PHE A 170 -3.23 -8.31 -24.46
CA PHE A 170 -3.37 -8.34 -23.01
C PHE A 170 -4.44 -7.35 -22.51
N ALA A 171 -4.62 -6.22 -23.21
CA ALA A 171 -5.72 -5.28 -22.90
C ALA A 171 -7.09 -5.95 -23.05
N LEU A 172 -7.29 -6.76 -24.10
CA LEU A 172 -8.52 -7.50 -24.32
C LEU A 172 -8.81 -8.52 -23.21
N ARG A 173 -7.74 -9.19 -22.69
CA ARG A 173 -7.86 -10.13 -21.56
C ARG A 173 -8.21 -9.42 -20.24
N ALA A 174 -7.58 -8.27 -19.98
CA ALA A 174 -7.73 -7.59 -18.70
C ALA A 174 -9.06 -6.83 -18.55
N TYR A 175 -9.53 -6.20 -19.61
CA TYR A 175 -10.66 -5.29 -19.59
C TYR A 175 -11.94 -5.87 -18.94
N PRO A 176 -12.47 -7.05 -19.30
CA PRO A 176 -13.72 -7.55 -18.75
C PRO A 176 -13.64 -7.81 -17.23
N SER A 177 -12.55 -8.39 -16.75
CA SER A 177 -12.36 -8.64 -15.31
C SER A 177 -12.25 -7.33 -14.52
N LEU A 178 -11.51 -6.35 -15.05
CA LEU A 178 -11.40 -5.04 -14.43
C LEU A 178 -12.76 -4.32 -14.40
N VAL A 179 -13.55 -4.37 -15.46
CA VAL A 179 -14.92 -3.81 -15.47
C VAL A 179 -15.77 -4.47 -14.40
N ALA A 180 -15.70 -5.79 -14.26
CA ALA A 180 -16.48 -6.53 -13.28
C ALA A 180 -16.12 -6.12 -11.83
N GLU A 181 -14.84 -6.04 -11.49
CA GLU A 181 -14.40 -5.61 -10.15
C GLU A 181 -14.80 -4.16 -9.85
N TYR A 182 -14.54 -3.23 -10.79
CA TYR A 182 -14.93 -1.84 -10.62
C TYR A 182 -16.42 -1.67 -10.36
N THR A 183 -17.25 -2.32 -11.19
CA THR A 183 -18.71 -2.12 -11.18
C THR A 183 -19.38 -2.89 -10.03
N ASN A 184 -19.02 -4.16 -9.83
CA ASN A 184 -19.77 -5.06 -8.96
C ASN A 184 -19.22 -5.10 -7.53
N TYR A 185 -17.92 -4.85 -7.35
CA TYR A 185 -17.30 -4.83 -6.04
C TYR A 185 -17.18 -3.40 -5.50
N TRP A 186 -16.29 -2.58 -6.06
CA TRP A 186 -16.00 -1.25 -5.51
C TRP A 186 -17.14 -0.25 -5.64
N ASN A 187 -17.99 -0.36 -6.66
CA ASN A 187 -19.21 0.41 -6.84
C ASN A 187 -20.48 -0.41 -6.60
N GLY A 188 -20.32 -1.64 -6.10
CA GLY A 188 -21.44 -2.49 -5.70
C GLY A 188 -22.11 -2.03 -4.39
N PRO A 189 -23.27 -2.60 -4.05
CA PRO A 189 -24.07 -2.16 -2.91
C PRO A 189 -23.37 -2.21 -1.54
N SER A 190 -22.35 -3.07 -1.38
CA SER A 190 -21.59 -3.19 -0.14
C SER A 190 -20.62 -2.03 0.10
N HIS A 191 -20.06 -1.45 -0.99
CA HIS A 191 -19.01 -0.44 -0.91
C HIS A 191 -19.49 0.97 -1.28
N GLN A 192 -20.52 1.09 -2.13
CA GLN A 192 -21.03 2.37 -2.55
C GLN A 192 -21.74 3.10 -1.40
N THR A 193 -21.37 4.35 -1.17
CA THR A 193 -21.99 5.23 -0.17
C THR A 193 -23.09 6.11 -0.79
N PRO A 194 -23.99 6.70 0.01
CA PRO A 194 -25.02 7.61 -0.49
C PRO A 194 -24.48 8.85 -1.21
N ILE A 195 -23.22 9.22 -1.01
CA ILE A 195 -22.57 10.35 -1.67
C ILE A 195 -21.84 9.94 -2.97
N GLY A 196 -21.98 8.66 -3.39
CA GLY A 196 -21.41 8.14 -4.64
C GLY A 196 -19.89 7.96 -4.63
N LEU A 197 -19.26 7.90 -3.45
CA LEU A 197 -17.89 7.47 -3.23
C LEU A 197 -17.89 6.10 -2.55
N SER A 198 -16.77 5.39 -2.59
CA SER A 198 -16.67 4.05 -2.04
C SER A 198 -16.09 4.07 -0.61
N THR A 199 -16.57 3.15 0.23
CA THR A 199 -16.04 2.85 1.57
C THR A 199 -15.39 1.47 1.57
N CYS A 200 -14.86 1.03 2.72
CA CYS A 200 -14.34 -0.33 2.90
C CYS A 200 -15.28 -1.18 3.75
N ARG A 201 -15.29 -2.48 3.49
CA ARG A 201 -16.11 -3.48 4.17
C ARG A 201 -15.37 -4.81 4.29
N ASP A 202 -15.69 -5.54 5.33
CA ASP A 202 -15.42 -6.98 5.44
C ASP A 202 -16.55 -7.60 6.25
N SER A 203 -17.24 -8.55 5.66
CA SER A 203 -18.36 -9.26 6.29
C SER A 203 -17.97 -10.64 6.82
N GLY A 204 -16.74 -11.10 6.57
CA GLY A 204 -16.32 -12.48 6.81
C GLY A 204 -15.41 -12.68 8.02
N SER A 205 -14.90 -11.61 8.62
CA SER A 205 -14.02 -11.75 9.79
C SER A 205 -14.79 -12.26 11.02
N THR A 206 -14.24 -13.30 11.66
CA THR A 206 -14.77 -13.85 12.91
C THR A 206 -13.92 -13.48 14.13
N THR A 207 -12.83 -12.75 13.94
CA THR A 207 -11.84 -12.42 14.99
C THR A 207 -11.63 -10.96 15.22
N LEU A 208 -11.87 -10.14 14.18
CA LEU A 208 -11.79 -8.69 14.29
C LEU A 208 -13.20 -8.11 14.42
N THR A 209 -13.31 -6.96 15.09
CA THR A 209 -14.55 -6.18 15.00
C THR A 209 -14.82 -5.80 13.55
N PRO A 210 -16.07 -5.60 13.14
CA PRO A 210 -16.38 -5.24 11.76
C PRO A 210 -15.69 -3.96 11.27
N ALA A 211 -15.37 -3.02 12.17
CA ALA A 211 -14.64 -1.80 11.85
C ALA A 211 -13.17 -2.11 11.51
N LEU A 212 -12.49 -2.86 12.37
CA LEU A 212 -11.09 -3.26 12.15
C LEU A 212 -10.93 -4.18 10.94
N ALA A 213 -11.87 -5.10 10.74
CA ALA A 213 -11.87 -5.97 9.57
C ALA A 213 -11.96 -5.16 8.27
N ALA A 214 -12.79 -4.10 8.25
CA ALA A 214 -12.89 -3.19 7.11
C ALA A 214 -11.62 -2.33 6.91
N GLU A 215 -10.90 -1.97 7.98
CA GLU A 215 -9.59 -1.30 7.84
C GLU A 215 -8.54 -2.18 7.16
N CYS A 216 -8.60 -3.50 7.38
CA CYS A 216 -7.71 -4.44 6.69
C CYS A 216 -7.92 -4.45 5.16
N GLU A 217 -9.14 -4.13 4.67
CA GLU A 217 -9.39 -3.95 3.25
C GLU A 217 -8.74 -2.67 2.70
N ALA A 218 -8.69 -1.61 3.50
CA ALA A 218 -7.99 -0.38 3.13
C ALA A 218 -6.46 -0.53 3.08
N GLY A 219 -5.90 -1.65 3.56
CA GLY A 219 -4.45 -1.84 3.68
C GLY A 219 -3.79 -0.95 4.73
N LEU A 220 -4.58 -0.20 5.51
CA LEU A 220 -4.14 0.73 6.56
C LEU A 220 -4.62 0.24 7.94
N ASP A 221 -4.31 -1.01 8.25
CA ASP A 221 -4.75 -1.68 9.48
C ASP A 221 -4.35 -0.89 10.72
N PHE A 222 -5.30 -0.71 11.65
CA PHE A 222 -5.08 -0.07 12.96
C PHE A 222 -4.60 1.39 12.90
N THR A 223 -5.03 2.12 11.88
CA THR A 223 -4.72 3.55 11.74
C THR A 223 -5.68 4.42 12.56
N PRO A 224 -5.26 5.59 13.07
CA PRO A 224 -6.15 6.51 13.76
C PRO A 224 -7.05 7.30 12.81
N ILE A 225 -6.72 7.40 11.50
CA ILE A 225 -7.30 8.41 10.60
C ILE A 225 -8.77 8.20 10.25
N PHE A 226 -9.34 7.02 10.50
CA PHE A 226 -10.76 6.71 10.28
C PHE A 226 -11.62 6.85 11.53
N ASP A 227 -11.05 7.38 12.60
CA ASP A 227 -11.77 7.65 13.87
C ASP A 227 -12.52 6.42 14.40
N GLY A 228 -11.91 5.24 14.24
CA GLY A 228 -12.37 3.96 14.75
C GLY A 228 -13.43 3.24 13.92
N ASP A 229 -13.94 3.81 12.84
CA ASP A 229 -14.86 3.09 11.96
C ASP A 229 -14.80 3.57 10.50
N ILE A 230 -13.93 2.95 9.71
CA ILE A 230 -13.79 3.22 8.28
C ILE A 230 -15.09 3.02 7.49
N ARG A 231 -16.03 2.19 7.97
CA ARG A 231 -17.27 1.87 7.25
C ARG A 231 -18.21 3.08 7.09
N ARG A 232 -17.99 4.14 7.86
CA ARG A 232 -18.69 5.43 7.72
C ARG A 232 -17.84 6.51 7.03
N CYS A 233 -16.64 6.13 6.57
CA CYS A 233 -15.71 7.03 5.90
C CYS A 233 -15.62 6.72 4.41
N VAL A 234 -15.19 7.72 3.63
CA VAL A 234 -14.75 7.54 2.26
C VAL A 234 -13.24 7.75 2.21
N PRO A 235 -12.46 6.66 2.22
CA PRO A 235 -10.99 6.75 2.25
C PRO A 235 -10.46 7.40 0.98
N ILE A 236 -9.59 8.41 1.13
CA ILE A 236 -9.04 9.18 0.01
C ILE A 236 -8.30 8.25 -0.95
N HIS A 237 -7.35 7.47 -0.44
CA HIS A 237 -6.50 6.60 -1.27
C HIS A 237 -7.30 5.56 -2.07
N ILE A 238 -8.37 5.00 -1.50
CA ILE A 238 -9.27 4.08 -2.23
C ILE A 238 -9.98 4.83 -3.36
N ASN A 239 -10.56 5.98 -3.06
CA ASN A 239 -11.34 6.73 -4.06
C ASN A 239 -10.45 7.32 -5.15
N VAL A 240 -9.22 7.74 -4.83
CA VAL A 240 -8.22 8.15 -5.81
C VAL A 240 -7.74 6.97 -6.68
N ALA A 241 -7.52 5.80 -6.08
CA ALA A 241 -7.20 4.60 -6.84
C ALA A 241 -8.34 4.23 -7.82
N LEU A 242 -9.60 4.44 -7.44
CA LEU A 242 -10.76 4.23 -8.32
C LEU A 242 -10.87 5.29 -9.43
N VAL A 243 -10.35 6.51 -9.26
CA VAL A 243 -10.17 7.47 -10.37
C VAL A 243 -9.20 6.89 -11.39
N ARG A 244 -8.02 6.42 -10.96
CA ARG A 244 -7.06 5.74 -11.83
C ARG A 244 -7.68 4.53 -12.52
N TYR A 245 -8.44 3.75 -11.76
CA TYR A 245 -9.12 2.57 -12.28
C TYR A 245 -9.99 2.92 -13.50
N ALA A 246 -10.87 3.92 -13.36
CA ALA A 246 -11.73 4.37 -14.45
C ALA A 246 -10.92 4.95 -15.63
N ARG A 247 -9.85 5.73 -15.37
CA ARG A 247 -8.96 6.26 -16.41
C ARG A 247 -8.26 5.15 -17.20
N VAL A 248 -7.80 4.10 -16.50
CA VAL A 248 -7.18 2.94 -17.18
C VAL A 248 -8.21 2.17 -17.98
N LEU A 249 -9.44 1.98 -17.48
CA LEU A 249 -10.52 1.38 -18.26
C LEU A 249 -10.83 2.19 -19.53
N ALA A 250 -10.82 3.53 -19.46
CA ALA A 250 -10.96 4.39 -20.64
C ALA A 250 -9.81 4.14 -21.64
N GLN A 251 -8.56 4.16 -21.18
CA GLN A 251 -7.39 3.89 -22.04
C GLN A 251 -7.44 2.50 -22.69
N LEU A 252 -7.86 1.47 -21.94
CA LEU A 252 -8.02 0.12 -22.49
C LEU A 252 -9.12 0.07 -23.54
N ALA A 253 -10.25 0.74 -23.29
CA ALA A 253 -11.37 0.82 -24.25
C ALA A 253 -10.94 1.55 -25.54
N ASP A 254 -10.19 2.65 -25.44
CA ASP A 254 -9.65 3.37 -26.62
C ASP A 254 -8.68 2.51 -27.42
N ARG A 255 -7.77 1.80 -26.77
CA ARG A 255 -6.85 0.84 -27.44
C ARG A 255 -7.60 -0.25 -28.20
N LEU A 256 -8.76 -0.65 -27.71
CA LEU A 256 -9.63 -1.67 -28.31
C LEU A 256 -10.60 -1.08 -29.35
N GLY A 257 -10.56 0.23 -29.62
CA GLY A 257 -11.47 0.92 -30.55
C GLY A 257 -12.90 1.10 -30.01
N TRP A 258 -13.12 0.98 -28.69
CA TRP A 258 -14.42 1.08 -28.05
C TRP A 258 -14.68 2.48 -27.48
N HIS A 259 -14.73 3.48 -28.36
CA HIS A 259 -14.74 4.89 -27.97
C HIS A 259 -15.93 5.28 -27.08
N GLU A 260 -17.13 4.76 -27.31
CA GLU A 260 -18.29 5.02 -26.44
C GLU A 260 -18.06 4.52 -25.00
N LYS A 261 -17.38 3.38 -24.86
CA LYS A 261 -17.00 2.87 -23.52
C LYS A 261 -15.90 3.73 -22.91
N ALA A 262 -14.94 4.19 -23.69
CA ALA A 262 -13.90 5.11 -23.20
C ALA A 262 -14.53 6.42 -22.68
N ASP A 263 -15.46 7.01 -23.43
CA ASP A 263 -16.21 8.20 -23.01
C ASP A 263 -16.98 7.98 -21.69
N HIS A 264 -17.60 6.81 -21.53
CA HIS A 264 -18.26 6.43 -20.29
C HIS A 264 -17.28 6.43 -19.11
N TRP A 265 -16.12 5.80 -19.25
CA TRP A 265 -15.12 5.71 -18.18
C TRP A 265 -14.45 7.06 -17.87
N HIS A 266 -14.26 7.93 -18.87
CA HIS A 266 -13.82 9.31 -18.65
C HIS A 266 -14.82 10.10 -17.79
N LYS A 267 -16.13 9.94 -18.06
CA LYS A 267 -17.18 10.58 -17.25
C LYS A 267 -17.20 10.03 -15.81
N GLU A 268 -17.07 8.72 -15.64
CA GLU A 268 -16.98 8.08 -14.32
C GLU A 268 -15.79 8.61 -13.52
N ALA A 269 -14.61 8.71 -14.14
CA ALA A 269 -13.42 9.28 -13.50
C ALA A 269 -13.67 10.72 -13.07
N GLN A 270 -14.22 11.57 -13.96
CA GLN A 270 -14.48 12.97 -13.66
C GLN A 270 -15.50 13.15 -12.54
N GLN A 271 -16.61 12.41 -12.57
CA GLN A 271 -17.62 12.47 -11.51
C GLN A 271 -17.05 12.10 -10.14
N ARG A 272 -16.14 11.11 -10.09
CA ARG A 272 -15.46 10.73 -8.84
C ARG A 272 -14.51 11.81 -8.36
N ILE A 273 -13.76 12.45 -9.27
CA ILE A 273 -12.89 13.59 -8.96
C ILE A 273 -13.71 14.74 -8.35
N ASP A 274 -14.85 15.07 -8.97
CA ASP A 274 -15.73 16.15 -8.50
C ASP A 274 -16.22 15.87 -7.08
N ARG A 275 -16.65 14.65 -6.79
CA ARG A 275 -17.08 14.23 -5.45
C ARG A 275 -15.95 14.22 -4.43
N ILE A 276 -14.74 13.75 -4.79
CA ILE A 276 -13.58 13.83 -3.89
C ILE A 276 -13.28 15.29 -3.55
N ASN A 277 -13.32 16.19 -4.51
CA ASN A 277 -13.12 17.62 -4.26
C ASN A 277 -14.24 18.24 -3.41
N GLU A 278 -15.49 17.84 -3.62
CA GLU A 278 -16.64 18.34 -2.83
C GLU A 278 -16.52 17.92 -1.36
N TYR A 279 -16.27 16.65 -1.10
CA TYR A 279 -16.35 16.10 0.26
C TYR A 279 -15.01 16.11 0.99
N CYS A 280 -13.91 15.79 0.34
CA CYS A 280 -12.62 15.60 1.00
C CYS A 280 -11.75 16.86 1.02
N TRP A 281 -11.85 17.77 0.03
CA TRP A 281 -11.06 18.99 -0.01
C TRP A 281 -11.56 20.03 1.01
N ASP A 282 -10.66 20.51 1.87
CA ASP A 282 -10.92 21.62 2.79
C ASP A 282 -10.23 22.87 2.28
N GLU A 283 -11.03 23.81 1.72
CA GLU A 283 -10.52 25.04 1.15
C GLU A 283 -9.81 25.91 2.19
N SER A 284 -10.29 25.95 3.43
CA SER A 284 -9.68 26.77 4.49
C SER A 284 -8.29 26.24 4.90
N LYS A 285 -8.13 24.93 4.95
CA LYS A 285 -6.88 24.25 5.31
C LYS A 285 -5.96 24.01 4.11
N GLY A 286 -6.49 24.01 2.88
CA GLY A 286 -5.74 23.73 1.68
C GLY A 286 -5.24 22.29 1.60
N CYS A 287 -6.04 21.35 2.07
CA CYS A 287 -5.67 19.97 2.18
C CYS A 287 -6.87 19.04 2.01
N TYR A 288 -6.61 17.78 1.64
CA TYR A 288 -7.62 16.74 1.61
C TYR A 288 -7.70 16.05 2.97
N PHE A 289 -8.91 15.64 3.38
CA PHE A 289 -9.15 14.89 4.61
C PHE A 289 -10.10 13.74 4.34
N GLU A 290 -9.94 12.64 5.08
CA GLU A 290 -10.93 11.57 5.11
C GLU A 290 -12.29 12.15 5.49
N TYR A 291 -13.37 11.71 4.84
CA TYR A 291 -14.71 12.27 5.08
C TYR A 291 -15.62 11.19 5.69
N ASP A 292 -16.17 11.50 6.86
CA ASP A 292 -17.23 10.71 7.48
C ASP A 292 -18.58 11.13 6.89
N TYR A 293 -19.11 10.31 5.98
CA TYR A 293 -20.35 10.62 5.27
C TYR A 293 -21.61 10.46 6.13
N VAL A 294 -21.51 9.78 7.27
CA VAL A 294 -22.62 9.63 8.24
C VAL A 294 -22.72 10.87 9.12
N ARG A 295 -21.60 11.31 9.70
CA ARG A 295 -21.54 12.54 10.49
C ARG A 295 -21.46 13.82 9.65
N LYS A 296 -21.19 13.68 8.35
CA LYS A 296 -21.00 14.76 7.38
C LYS A 296 -19.89 15.74 7.76
N ILE A 297 -18.75 15.21 8.19
CA ILE A 297 -17.58 15.97 8.60
C ILE A 297 -16.31 15.44 7.94
N ARG A 298 -15.34 16.34 7.70
CA ARG A 298 -13.95 15.98 7.41
C ARG A 298 -13.27 15.62 8.71
N LEU A 299 -12.57 14.48 8.73
CA LEU A 299 -11.87 14.01 9.92
C LEU A 299 -10.57 14.83 10.12
N PRO A 300 -10.21 15.20 11.36
CA PRO A 300 -9.16 16.18 11.62
C PRO A 300 -7.74 15.60 11.60
N TYR A 301 -7.51 14.49 10.89
CA TYR A 301 -6.23 13.77 10.89
C TYR A 301 -5.43 14.11 9.64
N TYR A 302 -4.22 14.65 9.81
CA TYR A 302 -3.28 14.79 8.72
C TYR A 302 -2.54 13.47 8.49
N SER A 303 -2.57 12.98 7.25
CA SER A 303 -1.88 11.75 6.84
C SER A 303 -1.29 11.89 5.44
N LEU A 304 -0.34 11.03 5.08
CA LEU A 304 0.23 11.02 3.72
C LEU A 304 -0.78 10.70 2.62
N ASN A 305 -2.00 10.29 2.96
CA ASN A 305 -3.08 10.13 1.98
C ASN A 305 -3.42 11.41 1.23
N VAL A 306 -3.08 12.59 1.77
CA VAL A 306 -3.27 13.90 1.11
C VAL A 306 -2.48 14.03 -0.19
N PHE A 307 -1.43 13.23 -0.40
CA PHE A 307 -0.61 13.24 -1.63
C PHE A 307 -1.15 12.32 -2.73
N TRP A 308 -2.11 11.44 -2.45
CA TRP A 308 -2.68 10.55 -3.46
C TRP A 308 -3.37 11.30 -4.60
N PRO A 309 -4.17 12.38 -4.35
CA PRO A 309 -4.73 13.19 -5.43
C PRO A 309 -3.67 13.83 -6.35
N LEU A 310 -2.50 14.18 -5.80
CA LEU A 310 -1.38 14.70 -6.58
C LEU A 310 -0.74 13.61 -7.43
N TRP A 311 -0.54 12.43 -6.85
CA TRP A 311 0.00 11.26 -7.55
C TRP A 311 -0.85 10.85 -8.75
N GLU A 312 -2.19 10.94 -8.62
CA GLU A 312 -3.12 10.66 -9.70
C GLU A 312 -3.27 11.80 -10.71
N GLY A 313 -2.71 12.97 -10.43
CA GLY A 313 -2.84 14.13 -11.30
C GLY A 313 -4.29 14.67 -11.39
N MET A 314 -5.06 14.52 -10.31
CA MET A 314 -6.42 15.07 -10.23
C MET A 314 -6.51 16.42 -9.50
N ALA A 315 -5.50 16.75 -8.71
CA ALA A 315 -5.42 18.04 -8.03
C ALA A 315 -5.08 19.15 -9.03
N THR A 316 -5.71 20.32 -8.88
CA THR A 316 -5.31 21.51 -9.61
C THR A 316 -3.92 22.00 -9.15
N GLU A 317 -3.25 22.81 -9.96
CA GLU A 317 -1.95 23.38 -9.59
C GLU A 317 -2.01 24.16 -8.26
N SER A 318 -3.11 24.86 -8.01
CA SER A 318 -3.34 25.59 -6.75
C SER A 318 -3.47 24.62 -5.57
N GLN A 319 -4.24 23.55 -5.73
CA GLN A 319 -4.37 22.50 -4.71
C GLN A 319 -3.04 21.80 -4.46
N ALA A 320 -2.31 21.45 -5.52
CA ALA A 320 -1.00 20.81 -5.41
C ALA A 320 -0.01 21.66 -4.61
N ARG A 321 0.09 22.96 -4.90
CA ARG A 321 0.95 23.90 -4.12
C ARG A 321 0.59 23.89 -2.64
N ARG A 322 -0.70 23.95 -2.32
CA ARG A 322 -1.18 23.97 -0.93
C ARG A 322 -0.93 22.65 -0.22
N VAL A 323 -1.18 21.51 -0.87
CA VAL A 323 -0.87 20.19 -0.29
C VAL A 323 0.63 20.05 -0.06
N VAL A 324 1.47 20.45 -1.01
CA VAL A 324 2.94 20.35 -0.86
C VAL A 324 3.45 21.25 0.28
N SER A 325 2.76 22.34 0.63
CA SER A 325 3.15 23.13 1.80
C SER A 325 2.95 22.39 3.14
N HIS A 326 2.15 21.33 3.16
CA HIS A 326 1.99 20.47 4.34
C HIS A 326 3.04 19.34 4.44
N LEU A 327 3.96 19.19 3.46
CA LEU A 327 4.97 18.14 3.48
C LEU A 327 5.81 18.16 4.78
N GLU A 328 6.11 19.36 5.28
CA GLU A 328 6.91 19.57 6.50
C GLU A 328 6.29 18.94 7.76
N LEU A 329 4.98 18.71 7.77
CA LEU A 329 4.30 18.03 8.89
C LEU A 329 4.75 16.56 9.03
N PHE A 330 5.18 15.95 7.94
CA PHE A 330 5.52 14.52 7.87
C PHE A 330 7.03 14.30 7.72
N ASP A 331 7.77 15.34 7.33
CA ASP A 331 9.19 15.23 6.98
C ASP A 331 10.05 15.11 8.25
N GLN A 332 10.69 13.94 8.39
CA GLN A 332 11.52 13.60 9.52
C GLN A 332 12.96 13.27 9.06
N PRO A 333 13.93 13.16 9.97
CA PRO A 333 15.33 12.88 9.61
C PRO A 333 15.54 11.61 8.78
N HIS A 334 14.66 10.61 8.89
CA HIS A 334 14.84 9.29 8.28
C HIS A 334 13.68 8.88 7.34
N GLY A 335 12.92 9.83 6.84
CA GLY A 335 11.80 9.61 5.91
C GLY A 335 10.53 10.34 6.33
N LEU A 336 9.43 10.01 5.67
CA LEU A 336 8.13 10.62 5.95
C LEU A 336 7.33 9.74 6.92
N THR A 337 6.81 10.33 7.99
CA THR A 337 5.86 9.65 8.89
C THR A 337 4.49 9.57 8.25
N PHE A 338 3.71 8.51 8.54
CA PHE A 338 2.39 8.36 7.96
C PHE A 338 1.40 9.44 8.42
N THR A 339 1.39 9.78 9.71
CA THR A 339 0.63 10.91 10.27
C THR A 339 1.58 12.00 10.77
N ASP A 340 1.08 13.25 10.88
CA ASP A 340 1.85 14.40 11.33
C ASP A 340 2.35 14.25 12.78
N ARG A 341 1.67 13.49 13.60
CA ARG A 341 1.96 13.23 15.00
C ARG A 341 1.34 11.91 15.48
N ASN A 342 1.67 11.51 16.69
CA ASN A 342 1.01 10.40 17.33
C ASN A 342 -0.41 10.82 17.78
N TYR A 343 -1.40 10.01 17.40
CA TYR A 343 -2.79 10.14 17.81
C TYR A 343 -3.16 9.00 18.77
N PRO A 344 -4.06 9.22 19.74
CA PRO A 344 -4.61 8.11 20.52
C PRO A 344 -5.25 7.05 19.65
N SER A 345 -5.14 5.78 20.02
CA SER A 345 -5.88 4.74 19.29
C SER A 345 -7.39 4.94 19.46
N PRO A 346 -8.16 4.95 18.38
CA PRO A 346 -9.60 5.00 18.46
C PRO A 346 -10.24 3.64 18.79
N HIS A 347 -9.43 2.57 18.83
CA HIS A 347 -9.89 1.21 19.06
C HIS A 347 -9.55 0.78 20.49
N PRO A 348 -10.54 0.54 21.37
CA PRO A 348 -10.27 0.14 22.76
C PRO A 348 -9.59 -1.22 22.88
N GLU A 349 -9.71 -2.08 21.84
CA GLU A 349 -9.08 -3.41 21.79
C GLU A 349 -7.57 -3.34 21.51
N TYR A 350 -7.10 -2.22 20.96
CA TYR A 350 -5.71 -2.04 20.57
C TYR A 350 -5.20 -0.68 21.07
N ALA A 351 -4.34 -0.72 22.06
CA ALA A 351 -3.73 0.49 22.63
C ALA A 351 -2.78 1.21 21.66
N VAL A 352 -2.50 0.62 20.49
CA VAL A 352 -1.46 1.05 19.56
C VAL A 352 -1.99 1.21 18.16
N ASN A 353 -1.61 2.31 17.53
CA ASN A 353 -1.84 2.54 16.11
C ASN A 353 -0.68 1.99 15.30
N GLU A 354 -1.01 1.46 14.14
CA GLU A 354 -0.10 1.27 13.03
C GLU A 354 -0.49 2.26 11.92
N TRP A 355 0.29 2.37 10.87
CA TRP A 355 0.07 3.43 9.88
C TRP A 355 -0.13 4.80 10.54
N ALA A 356 0.83 5.18 11.38
CA ALA A 356 0.84 6.40 12.17
C ALA A 356 2.28 6.88 12.43
N TYR A 357 2.42 8.05 13.05
CA TYR A 357 3.70 8.54 13.58
C TYR A 357 4.26 7.53 14.64
N PRO A 358 5.54 7.20 14.64
CA PRO A 358 6.65 7.71 13.83
C PRO A 358 7.00 6.83 12.62
N GLU A 359 6.08 6.03 12.11
CA GLU A 359 6.34 4.99 11.12
C GLU A 359 6.47 5.53 9.70
N ALA A 360 7.56 5.17 9.01
CA ALA A 360 7.74 5.33 7.57
C ALA A 360 7.34 4.04 6.86
N TRP A 361 6.21 4.06 6.16
CA TRP A 361 5.70 2.93 5.39
C TRP A 361 6.16 3.00 3.94
N PRO A 362 6.80 1.94 3.41
CA PRO A 362 7.34 1.91 2.06
C PRO A 362 6.37 2.33 0.95
N PRO A 363 5.09 1.87 0.91
CA PRO A 363 4.13 2.28 -0.10
C PRO A 363 3.92 3.80 -0.15
N GLN A 364 3.84 4.45 1.01
CA GLN A 364 3.60 5.88 1.09
C GLN A 364 4.83 6.70 0.65
N GLN A 365 6.04 6.21 0.92
CA GLN A 365 7.26 6.86 0.41
C GLN A 365 7.29 6.85 -1.12
N ILE A 366 6.86 5.75 -1.74
CA ILE A 366 6.74 5.64 -3.21
C ILE A 366 5.71 6.65 -3.72
N VAL A 367 4.49 6.64 -3.18
CA VAL A 367 3.40 7.50 -3.64
C VAL A 367 3.77 8.98 -3.52
N VAL A 368 4.28 9.41 -2.37
CA VAL A 368 4.67 10.82 -2.15
C VAL A 368 5.83 11.22 -3.05
N GLY A 369 6.87 10.39 -3.18
CA GLY A 369 7.99 10.65 -4.06
C GLY A 369 7.56 10.83 -5.53
N LEU A 370 6.69 9.95 -6.03
CA LEU A 370 6.11 10.06 -7.38
C LEU A 370 5.19 11.27 -7.52
N ALA A 371 4.36 11.57 -6.52
CA ALA A 371 3.47 12.73 -6.50
C ALA A 371 4.25 14.04 -6.59
N LEU A 372 5.28 14.21 -5.77
CA LEU A 372 6.13 15.40 -5.81
C LEU A 372 6.83 15.55 -7.17
N LYS A 373 7.41 14.46 -7.69
CA LYS A 373 8.12 14.48 -8.98
C LYS A 373 7.19 14.85 -10.14
N SER A 374 6.00 14.27 -10.22
CA SER A 374 5.05 14.51 -11.32
C SER A 374 4.41 15.91 -11.29
N ASN A 375 4.41 16.58 -10.13
CA ASN A 375 3.86 17.93 -9.99
C ASN A 375 4.93 19.04 -9.98
N GLY A 376 6.16 18.74 -10.44
CA GLY A 376 7.22 19.75 -10.62
C GLY A 376 8.08 20.01 -9.38
N TYR A 377 7.90 19.25 -8.29
CA TYR A 377 8.67 19.38 -7.05
C TYR A 377 9.82 18.37 -6.96
N ALA A 378 10.59 18.22 -8.06
CA ALA A 378 11.63 17.19 -8.18
C ALA A 378 12.71 17.30 -7.08
N GLU A 379 13.12 18.51 -6.66
CA GLU A 379 14.09 18.67 -5.56
C GLU A 379 13.55 18.17 -4.23
N LYS A 380 12.30 18.52 -3.88
CA LYS A 380 11.67 18.01 -2.66
C LYS A 380 11.53 16.48 -2.71
N ALA A 381 11.16 15.93 -3.88
CA ALA A 381 11.10 14.48 -4.08
C ALA A 381 12.46 13.83 -3.81
N ARG A 382 13.56 14.37 -4.34
CA ARG A 382 14.92 13.87 -4.11
C ARG A 382 15.30 13.96 -2.63
N GLU A 383 15.02 15.09 -1.99
CA GLU A 383 15.38 15.32 -0.58
C GLU A 383 14.73 14.29 0.35
N VAL A 384 13.38 14.17 0.33
CA VAL A 384 12.69 13.23 1.21
C VAL A 384 13.02 11.78 0.87
N SER A 385 13.23 11.46 -0.42
CA SER A 385 13.64 10.13 -0.86
C SER A 385 15.03 9.75 -0.35
N ARG A 386 16.00 10.68 -0.34
CA ARG A 386 17.34 10.43 0.20
C ARG A 386 17.32 10.14 1.69
N LYS A 387 16.51 10.85 2.47
CA LYS A 387 16.36 10.59 3.93
C LYS A 387 15.85 9.16 4.16
N TYR A 388 14.82 8.76 3.45
CA TYR A 388 14.27 7.40 3.55
C TYR A 388 15.26 6.33 3.07
N ILE A 389 15.91 6.52 1.92
CA ILE A 389 16.87 5.56 1.35
C ILE A 389 18.11 5.43 2.23
N ALA A 390 18.59 6.52 2.83
CA ALA A 390 19.71 6.45 3.78
C ALA A 390 19.38 5.54 4.97
N ASN A 391 18.18 5.67 5.54
CA ASN A 391 17.70 4.81 6.62
C ASN A 391 17.57 3.34 6.17
N VAL A 392 16.99 3.09 5.00
CA VAL A 392 16.81 1.73 4.46
C VAL A 392 18.16 1.06 4.21
N VAL A 393 19.11 1.75 3.57
CA VAL A 393 20.45 1.22 3.26
C VAL A 393 21.22 0.94 4.53
N GLU A 394 21.24 1.89 5.49
CA GLU A 394 21.93 1.70 6.76
C GLU A 394 21.35 0.51 7.54
N THR A 395 20.04 0.40 7.61
CA THR A 395 19.37 -0.70 8.30
C THR A 395 19.66 -2.05 7.62
N TRP A 396 19.65 -2.08 6.28
CA TRP A 396 19.98 -3.29 5.52
C TRP A 396 21.44 -3.72 5.75
N GLU A 397 22.39 -2.79 5.70
CA GLU A 397 23.81 -3.10 5.96
C GLU A 397 24.06 -3.61 7.39
N GLN A 398 23.25 -3.17 8.36
CA GLN A 398 23.36 -3.61 9.75
C GLN A 398 22.69 -4.97 10.01
N THR A 399 21.57 -5.25 9.34
CA THR A 399 20.70 -6.39 9.66
C THR A 399 20.71 -7.49 8.60
N GLY A 400 21.12 -7.16 7.38
CA GLY A 400 21.00 -8.05 6.22
C GLY A 400 19.58 -8.14 5.63
N HIS A 401 18.61 -7.41 6.19
CA HIS A 401 17.19 -7.50 5.83
C HIS A 401 16.60 -6.16 5.40
N LEU A 402 15.60 -6.20 4.53
CA LEU A 402 14.60 -5.13 4.40
C LEU A 402 13.46 -5.38 5.40
N TRP A 403 12.79 -4.31 5.81
CA TRP A 403 11.81 -4.36 6.87
C TRP A 403 10.45 -3.83 6.40
N GLU A 404 9.38 -4.35 6.99
CA GLU A 404 8.00 -3.99 6.66
C GLU A 404 7.76 -2.48 6.77
N ARG A 405 8.34 -1.85 7.79
CA ARG A 405 8.32 -0.41 8.04
C ARG A 405 9.54 0.03 8.83
N TYR A 406 9.78 1.32 8.80
CA TYR A 406 10.95 1.95 9.42
C TYR A 406 10.51 3.05 10.37
N ASN A 407 11.41 3.46 11.27
CA ASN A 407 11.21 4.61 12.14
C ASN A 407 11.75 5.87 11.44
N ALA A 408 10.85 6.77 11.04
CA ALA A 408 11.25 8.01 10.36
C ALA A 408 11.96 9.01 11.26
N VAL A 409 11.74 8.93 12.58
CA VAL A 409 12.26 9.89 13.56
C VAL A 409 13.61 9.45 14.12
N ALA A 410 13.68 8.20 14.61
CA ALA A 410 14.88 7.67 15.25
C ALA A 410 15.83 6.93 14.29
N GLY A 411 15.35 6.58 13.10
CA GLY A 411 16.05 5.69 12.18
C GLY A 411 15.89 4.21 12.54
N GLY A 412 16.38 3.34 11.64
CA GLY A 412 16.25 1.89 11.80
C GLY A 412 14.84 1.38 11.64
N HIS A 413 14.60 0.16 12.12
CA HIS A 413 13.32 -0.54 11.99
C HIS A 413 12.57 -0.67 13.34
N ASP A 414 13.14 -0.22 14.42
CA ASP A 414 12.51 -0.26 15.74
C ASP A 414 11.43 0.81 15.84
N VAL A 415 10.20 0.36 16.05
CA VAL A 415 9.05 1.21 16.34
C VAL A 415 8.75 1.18 17.83
N PRO A 416 7.94 2.12 18.38
CA PRO A 416 7.60 2.11 19.81
C PRO A 416 7.14 0.75 20.29
N ILE A 417 7.56 0.38 21.53
CA ILE A 417 7.34 -0.96 22.10
C ILE A 417 5.85 -1.31 22.24
N GLU A 418 5.01 -0.31 22.34
CA GLU A 418 3.56 -0.44 22.40
C GLU A 418 2.95 -0.89 21.06
N ARG A 419 3.75 -0.90 20.00
CA ARG A 419 3.34 -1.33 18.66
C ARG A 419 3.91 -2.69 18.32
N GLN A 420 3.29 -3.36 17.36
CA GLN A 420 3.87 -4.59 16.84
C GLN A 420 5.24 -4.30 16.20
N PRO A 421 6.25 -5.14 16.45
CA PRO A 421 7.57 -4.93 15.86
C PRO A 421 7.49 -5.01 14.33
N SER A 422 8.26 -4.18 13.66
CA SER A 422 8.51 -4.35 12.22
C SER A 422 9.13 -5.73 11.96
N ARG A 423 8.93 -6.28 10.76
CA ARG A 423 9.40 -7.61 10.39
C ARG A 423 10.24 -7.55 9.13
N PRO A 424 11.18 -8.47 8.94
CA PRO A 424 11.80 -8.68 7.65
C PRO A 424 10.73 -8.90 6.57
N LEU A 425 10.84 -8.14 5.47
CA LEU A 425 9.86 -8.18 4.38
C LEU A 425 10.51 -7.71 3.08
N HIS A 426 10.38 -8.51 2.02
CA HIS A 426 10.77 -8.11 0.68
C HIS A 426 9.65 -7.30 0.00
N GLY A 427 8.68 -7.89 -0.64
CA GLY A 427 7.48 -7.29 -1.22
C GLY A 427 7.59 -5.80 -1.56
N PHE A 428 6.74 -5.01 -0.95
CA PHE A 428 6.73 -3.55 -1.17
C PHE A 428 7.99 -2.83 -0.62
N SER A 429 8.74 -3.46 0.31
CA SER A 429 9.97 -2.85 0.83
C SER A 429 11.09 -2.91 -0.20
N SER A 430 11.22 -4.02 -0.94
CA SER A 430 12.06 -4.11 -2.13
C SER A 430 11.63 -3.09 -3.20
N ALA A 431 10.32 -2.94 -3.40
CA ALA A 431 9.79 -1.94 -4.32
C ALA A 431 10.19 -0.51 -3.93
N ALA A 432 10.11 -0.16 -2.66
CA ALA A 432 10.52 1.15 -2.18
C ALA A 432 12.04 1.36 -2.30
N ALA A 433 12.86 0.35 -1.98
CA ALA A 433 14.30 0.44 -2.16
C ALA A 433 14.66 0.78 -3.62
N VAL A 434 13.99 0.17 -4.60
CA VAL A 434 14.22 0.42 -6.03
C VAL A 434 13.62 1.76 -6.48
N VAL A 435 12.30 1.96 -6.28
CA VAL A 435 11.58 3.11 -6.86
C VAL A 435 11.96 4.41 -6.18
N VAL A 436 11.99 4.45 -4.83
CA VAL A 436 12.38 5.65 -4.08
C VAL A 436 13.86 5.95 -4.27
N GLY A 437 14.72 4.93 -4.35
CA GLY A 437 16.12 5.10 -4.67
C GLY A 437 16.35 5.77 -6.02
N ARG A 438 15.61 5.38 -7.05
CA ARG A 438 15.69 6.04 -8.37
C ARG A 438 15.18 7.48 -8.34
N ILE A 439 14.22 7.82 -7.47
CA ILE A 439 13.80 9.21 -7.25
C ILE A 439 14.92 9.98 -6.54
N ALA A 440 15.54 9.39 -5.53
CA ALA A 440 16.59 10.01 -4.72
C ALA A 440 17.81 10.47 -5.57
N PHE A 441 18.12 9.73 -6.65
CA PHE A 441 19.31 9.93 -7.46
C PHE A 441 19.01 10.26 -8.96
N SER A 442 17.74 10.69 -9.27
CA SER A 442 17.35 11.09 -10.64
C SER A 442 17.78 12.50 -11.03
#